data_87e0da0d70e2fe729e85c8132f0bd512
#
_entry.id   87e0da0d70e2fe729e85c8132f0bd512
#
_cell.length_a   1.000
_cell.length_b   1.000
_cell.length_c   1.000
_cell.angle_alpha   90.00
_cell.angle_beta   90.00
_cell.angle_gamma   90.00
#
_symmetry.space_group_name_H-M   'P 1'
#
loop_
_entity.id
_entity.type
_entity.pdbx_description
1 polymer ?
#
loop_
_entity_poly.entity_id
_entity_poly.type
_entity_poly.pdbx_seq_one_letter_code
_entity_poly.pdbx_strand_id
1 'polypeptide(L)'
;GLLIDQCSEAFIKNEEAILSGTFNSTLIKQVPEISVKAYGLCSNIAVRKIYCSPEVLDVELSGYKIILTLLEHLTTAVLNPEKSYSEQLLKRIPDQYETNHPTTYGKVLAVLDYISGMTDVYALDLYRKITGMSIPGI
;
A
#
# COMPACT_ATOMS: atom_id res chain seq x y z
N GLY A 1 -17.79 4.65 -21.93
CA GLY A 1 -18.33 6.01 -21.80
C GLY A 1 -17.36 7.03 -22.38
N LEU A 2 -17.84 8.23 -22.72
CA LEU A 2 -17.13 9.27 -23.47
C LEU A 2 -15.67 9.50 -23.03
N LEU A 3 -15.42 9.58 -21.74
CA LEU A 3 -14.08 9.83 -21.21
C LEU A 3 -13.12 8.65 -21.44
N ILE A 4 -13.64 7.43 -21.34
CA ILE A 4 -12.87 6.21 -21.63
C ILE A 4 -12.49 6.17 -23.10
N ASP A 5 -13.45 6.44 -23.99
CA ASP A 5 -13.24 6.41 -25.45
C ASP A 5 -12.19 7.47 -25.84
N GLN A 6 -12.29 8.68 -25.32
CA GLN A 6 -11.32 9.75 -25.55
C GLN A 6 -9.92 9.45 -24.99
N CYS A 7 -9.83 8.81 -23.81
CA CYS A 7 -8.54 8.38 -23.27
C CYS A 7 -7.93 7.23 -24.10
N SER A 8 -8.75 6.32 -24.62
CA SER A 8 -8.29 5.25 -25.52
C SER A 8 -7.76 5.81 -26.83
N GLU A 9 -8.44 6.78 -27.43
CA GLU A 9 -7.96 7.49 -28.62
C GLU A 9 -6.64 8.23 -28.33
N ALA A 10 -6.55 8.91 -27.19
CA ALA A 10 -5.33 9.59 -26.75
C ALA A 10 -4.18 8.61 -26.54
N PHE A 11 -4.45 7.41 -26.03
CA PHE A 11 -3.44 6.36 -25.87
C PHE A 11 -2.92 5.91 -27.24
N ILE A 12 -3.81 5.52 -28.15
CA ILE A 12 -3.45 5.07 -29.51
C ILE A 12 -2.64 6.14 -30.24
N LYS A 13 -3.06 7.40 -30.13
CA LYS A 13 -2.37 8.53 -30.77
C LYS A 13 -0.95 8.75 -30.25
N ASN A 14 -0.68 8.38 -29.01
CA ASN A 14 0.62 8.57 -28.35
C ASN A 14 1.36 7.23 -28.14
N GLU A 15 0.92 6.13 -28.73
CA GLU A 15 1.44 4.77 -28.52
C GLU A 15 2.98 4.71 -28.68
N GLU A 16 3.51 5.26 -29.77
CA GLU A 16 4.93 5.25 -30.04
C GLU A 16 5.75 5.99 -28.94
N ALA A 17 5.26 7.15 -28.50
CA ALA A 17 5.89 7.93 -27.45
C ALA A 17 5.79 7.23 -26.08
N ILE A 18 4.70 6.50 -25.80
CA ILE A 18 4.54 5.71 -24.59
C ILE A 18 5.50 4.52 -24.60
N LEU A 19 5.56 3.76 -25.68
CA LEU A 19 6.46 2.59 -25.81
C LEU A 19 7.94 2.97 -25.78
N SER A 20 8.31 4.13 -26.31
CA SER A 20 9.68 4.64 -26.26
C SER A 20 10.05 5.31 -24.92
N GLY A 21 9.08 5.47 -23.99
CA GLY A 21 9.30 6.15 -22.71
C GLY A 21 9.47 7.67 -22.81
N THR A 22 9.09 8.30 -23.93
CA THR A 22 9.19 9.75 -24.15
C THR A 22 7.89 10.51 -23.85
N PHE A 23 6.83 9.81 -23.52
CA PHE A 23 5.53 10.41 -23.18
C PHE A 23 5.55 10.99 -21.75
N ASN A 24 5.66 12.32 -21.63
CA ASN A 24 5.75 13.05 -20.37
C ASN A 24 4.43 13.75 -19.97
N SER A 25 3.29 13.10 -20.19
CA SER A 25 1.97 13.66 -19.89
C SER A 25 1.06 12.58 -19.30
N THR A 26 -0.19 12.93 -18.99
CA THR A 26 -1.24 11.96 -18.65
C THR A 26 -2.28 11.93 -19.76
N LEU A 27 -2.91 10.76 -19.97
CA LEU A 27 -3.93 10.61 -21.02
C LEU A 27 -5.09 11.60 -20.85
N ILE A 28 -5.48 11.85 -19.60
CA ILE A 28 -6.56 12.80 -19.30
C ILE A 28 -6.25 14.24 -19.73
N LYS A 29 -4.98 14.62 -19.83
CA LYS A 29 -4.58 15.94 -20.35
C LYS A 29 -4.56 16.02 -21.87
N GLN A 30 -4.67 14.87 -22.55
CA GLN A 30 -4.67 14.78 -24.01
C GLN A 30 -6.09 14.70 -24.60
N VAL A 31 -7.13 14.62 -23.76
CA VAL A 31 -8.52 14.64 -24.20
C VAL A 31 -9.03 16.07 -24.39
N PRO A 32 -10.19 16.30 -25.07
CA PRO A 32 -10.76 17.64 -25.25
C PRO A 32 -10.91 18.42 -23.93
N GLU A 33 -10.66 19.73 -23.96
CA GLU A 33 -10.62 20.61 -22.79
C GLU A 33 -11.90 20.54 -21.92
N ILE A 34 -13.06 20.38 -22.56
CA ILE A 34 -14.33 20.22 -21.84
C ILE A 34 -14.35 18.96 -20.96
N SER A 35 -13.77 17.88 -21.47
CA SER A 35 -13.66 16.60 -20.72
C SER A 35 -12.63 16.71 -19.59
N VAL A 36 -11.52 17.41 -19.81
CA VAL A 36 -10.52 17.71 -18.75
C VAL A 36 -11.18 18.51 -17.61
N LYS A 37 -11.95 19.57 -17.94
CA LYS A 37 -12.66 20.37 -16.93
C LYS A 37 -13.70 19.55 -16.18
N ALA A 38 -14.51 18.76 -16.88
CA ALA A 38 -15.50 17.88 -16.26
C ALA A 38 -14.86 16.88 -15.32
N TYR A 39 -13.79 16.20 -15.75
CA TYR A 39 -13.02 15.30 -14.90
C TYR A 39 -12.47 16.00 -13.67
N GLY A 40 -11.90 17.20 -13.83
CA GLY A 40 -11.37 17.99 -12.73
C GLY A 40 -12.43 18.36 -11.68
N LEU A 41 -13.64 18.72 -12.11
CA LEU A 41 -14.77 18.97 -11.21
C LEU A 41 -15.17 17.71 -10.44
N CYS A 42 -15.32 16.58 -11.13
CA CYS A 42 -15.64 15.29 -10.49
C CYS A 42 -14.54 14.88 -9.51
N SER A 43 -13.28 14.99 -9.88
CA SER A 43 -12.13 14.69 -9.02
C SER A 43 -12.11 15.56 -7.76
N ASN A 44 -12.37 16.86 -7.89
CA ASN A 44 -12.45 17.75 -6.73
C ASN A 44 -13.59 17.38 -5.76
N ILE A 45 -14.74 16.99 -6.30
CA ILE A 45 -15.87 16.53 -5.47
C ILE A 45 -15.51 15.22 -4.79
N ALA A 46 -14.92 14.28 -5.52
CA ALA A 46 -14.50 12.99 -4.98
C ALA A 46 -13.52 13.16 -3.82
N VAL A 47 -12.46 13.95 -4.00
CA VAL A 47 -11.47 14.22 -2.96
C VAL A 47 -12.10 14.88 -1.74
N ARG A 48 -12.94 15.92 -1.92
CA ARG A 48 -13.50 16.70 -0.79
C ARG A 48 -14.69 16.04 -0.10
N LYS A 49 -15.48 15.23 -0.79
CA LYS A 49 -16.74 14.68 -0.29
C LYS A 49 -16.72 13.18 -0.03
N ILE A 50 -16.03 12.43 -0.88
CA ILE A 50 -16.01 10.97 -0.79
C ILE A 50 -14.80 10.51 0.02
N TYR A 51 -13.59 10.88 -0.41
CA TYR A 51 -12.36 10.42 0.25
C TYR A 51 -12.10 11.07 1.62
N CYS A 52 -12.77 12.18 1.94
CA CYS A 52 -12.74 12.79 3.27
C CYS A 52 -14.01 12.50 4.09
N SER A 53 -14.79 11.48 3.74
CA SER A 53 -15.89 11.05 4.59
C SER A 53 -15.37 10.39 5.87
N PRO A 54 -16.07 10.53 7.01
CA PRO A 54 -15.64 9.95 8.29
C PRO A 54 -15.31 8.46 8.19
N GLU A 55 -16.14 7.69 7.47
CA GLU A 55 -15.96 6.25 7.31
C GLU A 55 -14.66 5.90 6.56
N VAL A 56 -14.31 6.67 5.54
CA VAL A 56 -13.06 6.49 4.79
C VAL A 56 -11.86 6.87 5.65
N LEU A 57 -11.95 8.01 6.35
CA LEU A 57 -10.88 8.46 7.25
C LEU A 57 -10.62 7.48 8.39
N ASP A 58 -11.67 6.88 8.96
CA ASP A 58 -11.53 5.86 10.02
C ASP A 58 -10.77 4.63 9.53
N VAL A 59 -11.05 4.17 8.30
CA VAL A 59 -10.32 3.05 7.68
C VAL A 59 -8.86 3.44 7.42
N GLU A 60 -8.62 4.63 6.88
CA GLU A 60 -7.28 5.12 6.57
C GLU A 60 -6.43 5.27 7.84
N LEU A 61 -6.96 5.91 8.89
CA LEU A 61 -6.28 6.06 10.18
C LEU A 61 -5.98 4.72 10.85
N SER A 62 -6.95 3.78 10.80
CA SER A 62 -6.78 2.44 11.35
C SER A 62 -5.71 1.66 10.58
N GLY A 63 -5.76 1.68 9.24
CA GLY A 63 -4.77 1.03 8.38
C GLY A 63 -3.36 1.58 8.61
N TYR A 64 -3.22 2.90 8.69
CA TYR A 64 -1.94 3.55 9.00
C TYR A 64 -1.37 3.05 10.34
N LYS A 65 -2.20 3.02 11.40
CA LYS A 65 -1.76 2.55 12.72
C LYS A 65 -1.36 1.08 12.72
N ILE A 66 -2.12 0.23 12.02
CA ILE A 66 -1.82 -1.20 11.91
C ILE A 66 -0.47 -1.41 11.23
N ILE A 67 -0.29 -0.84 10.04
CA ILE A 67 0.94 -1.02 9.25
C ILE A 67 2.15 -0.46 9.99
N LEU A 68 2.06 0.74 10.57
CA LEU A 68 3.17 1.33 11.33
C LEU A 68 3.57 0.46 12.52
N THR A 69 2.61 -0.05 13.28
CA THR A 69 2.89 -0.92 14.43
C THR A 69 3.55 -2.24 13.99
N LEU A 70 3.07 -2.87 12.91
CA LEU A 70 3.69 -4.07 12.37
C LEU A 70 5.13 -3.81 11.91
N LEU A 71 5.36 -2.70 11.21
CA LEU A 71 6.70 -2.28 10.79
C LEU A 71 7.65 -2.09 11.98
N GLU A 72 7.23 -1.37 13.01
CA GLU A 72 8.04 -1.12 14.20
C GLU A 72 8.42 -2.43 14.92
N HIS A 73 7.44 -3.28 15.18
CA HIS A 73 7.69 -4.55 15.90
C HIS A 73 8.56 -5.51 15.10
N LEU A 74 8.24 -5.74 13.82
CA LEU A 74 8.96 -6.70 12.99
C LEU A 74 10.36 -6.20 12.63
N THR A 75 10.52 -4.91 12.32
CA THR A 75 11.85 -4.32 12.08
C THR A 75 12.73 -4.39 13.33
N THR A 76 12.16 -4.08 14.51
CA THR A 76 12.88 -4.21 15.77
C THR A 76 13.30 -5.67 16.02
N ALA A 77 12.45 -6.63 15.70
CA ALA A 77 12.73 -8.04 15.90
C ALA A 77 13.86 -8.55 14.99
N VAL A 78 13.86 -8.21 13.69
CA VAL A 78 14.94 -8.64 12.77
C VAL A 78 16.28 -7.99 13.08
N LEU A 79 16.27 -6.80 13.71
CA LEU A 79 17.49 -6.10 14.12
C LEU A 79 18.01 -6.54 15.49
N ASN A 80 17.18 -7.15 16.33
CA ASN A 80 17.53 -7.65 17.66
C ASN A 80 17.02 -9.08 17.87
N PRO A 81 17.46 -10.05 17.06
CA PRO A 81 16.89 -11.41 17.06
C PRO A 81 17.18 -12.20 18.35
N GLU A 82 18.17 -11.78 19.15
CA GLU A 82 18.57 -12.42 20.39
C GLU A 82 17.59 -12.19 21.55
N LYS A 83 16.69 -11.23 21.42
CA LYS A 83 15.67 -10.97 22.44
C LYS A 83 14.57 -12.03 22.39
N SER A 84 14.19 -12.59 23.53
CA SER A 84 13.16 -13.65 23.61
C SER A 84 11.85 -13.30 22.90
N TYR A 85 11.37 -12.06 23.01
CA TYR A 85 10.19 -11.59 22.30
C TYR A 85 10.40 -11.56 20.79
N SER A 86 11.56 -11.05 20.33
CA SER A 86 11.92 -11.01 18.92
C SER A 86 11.96 -12.42 18.31
N GLU A 87 12.60 -13.37 18.99
CA GLU A 87 12.66 -14.76 18.56
C GLU A 87 11.26 -15.35 18.34
N GLN A 88 10.32 -15.13 19.27
CA GLN A 88 8.94 -15.60 19.13
C GLN A 88 8.20 -14.92 17.97
N LEU A 89 8.43 -13.62 17.79
CA LEU A 89 7.80 -12.85 16.71
C LEU A 89 8.32 -13.29 15.33
N LEU A 90 9.63 -13.52 15.21
CA LEU A 90 10.24 -13.99 13.95
C LEU A 90 9.75 -15.36 13.52
N LYS A 91 9.42 -16.27 14.45
CA LYS A 91 8.80 -17.57 14.15
C LYS A 91 7.41 -17.45 13.50
N ARG A 92 6.80 -16.27 13.49
CA ARG A 92 5.53 -16.01 12.79
C ARG A 92 5.72 -15.64 11.33
N ILE A 93 6.93 -15.27 10.93
CA ILE A 93 7.25 -14.92 9.56
C ILE A 93 7.53 -16.21 8.79
N PRO A 94 6.87 -16.47 7.65
CA PRO A 94 7.15 -17.64 6.83
C PRO A 94 8.60 -17.68 6.32
N ASP A 95 9.17 -18.88 6.19
CA ASP A 95 10.58 -19.10 5.81
C ASP A 95 10.96 -18.52 4.43
N GLN A 96 9.98 -18.25 3.58
CA GLN A 96 10.21 -17.63 2.27
C GLN A 96 10.77 -16.19 2.37
N TYR A 97 10.64 -15.54 3.53
CA TYR A 97 11.18 -14.22 3.80
C TYR A 97 12.49 -14.35 4.60
N GLU A 98 13.61 -13.97 4.00
CA GLU A 98 14.96 -14.15 4.58
C GLU A 98 15.25 -13.17 5.71
N THR A 99 14.65 -13.36 6.88
CA THR A 99 14.79 -12.49 8.06
C THR A 99 16.19 -12.50 8.68
N ASN A 100 17.03 -13.51 8.39
CA ASN A 100 18.41 -13.65 8.84
C ASN A 100 19.44 -13.19 7.81
N HIS A 101 19.02 -12.40 6.79
CA HIS A 101 19.89 -11.86 5.77
C HIS A 101 21.13 -11.18 6.40
N PRO A 102 22.35 -11.31 5.80
CA PRO A 102 23.59 -10.79 6.39
C PRO A 102 23.65 -9.26 6.49
N THR A 103 22.90 -8.54 5.65
CA THR A 103 22.85 -7.07 5.68
C THR A 103 21.59 -6.56 6.37
N THR A 104 21.70 -5.42 7.07
CA THR A 104 20.55 -4.69 7.64
C THR A 104 19.49 -4.38 6.59
N TYR A 105 19.92 -3.96 5.40
CA TYR A 105 19.01 -3.68 4.29
C TYR A 105 18.17 -4.91 3.92
N GLY A 106 18.81 -6.07 3.73
CA GLY A 106 18.10 -7.31 3.38
C GLY A 106 17.11 -7.75 4.47
N LYS A 107 17.48 -7.62 5.75
CA LYS A 107 16.57 -7.89 6.87
C LYS A 107 15.33 -6.99 6.85
N VAL A 108 15.51 -5.69 6.64
CA VAL A 108 14.40 -4.72 6.56
C VAL A 108 13.55 -4.99 5.32
N LEU A 109 14.19 -5.31 4.19
CA LEU A 109 13.47 -5.65 2.96
C LEU A 109 12.58 -6.89 3.13
N ALA A 110 13.07 -7.94 3.80
CA ALA A 110 12.27 -9.14 4.10
C ALA A 110 11.02 -8.81 4.93
N VAL A 111 11.12 -7.86 5.89
CA VAL A 111 9.97 -7.37 6.65
C VAL A 111 8.98 -6.61 5.77
N LEU A 112 9.49 -5.73 4.89
CA LEU A 112 8.64 -4.97 3.95
C LEU A 112 7.90 -5.90 2.99
N ASP A 113 8.60 -6.90 2.44
CA ASP A 113 8.01 -7.91 1.54
C ASP A 113 6.93 -8.72 2.27
N TYR A 114 7.18 -9.12 3.52
CA TYR A 114 6.20 -9.84 4.33
C TYR A 114 4.95 -8.99 4.58
N ILE A 115 5.09 -7.74 5.00
CA ILE A 115 3.95 -6.86 5.28
C ILE A 115 3.19 -6.52 4.00
N SER A 116 3.89 -6.21 2.89
CA SER A 116 3.25 -5.88 1.61
C SER A 116 2.48 -7.05 1.00
N GLY A 117 2.86 -8.29 1.33
CA GLY A 117 2.15 -9.50 0.91
C GLY A 117 0.93 -9.87 1.76
N MET A 118 0.63 -9.13 2.84
CA MET A 118 -0.51 -9.41 3.70
C MET A 118 -1.83 -8.94 3.06
N THR A 119 -2.91 -9.67 3.34
CA THR A 119 -4.25 -9.14 3.18
C THR A 119 -4.62 -8.27 4.38
N ASP A 120 -5.58 -7.35 4.22
CA ASP A 120 -6.05 -6.47 5.30
C ASP A 120 -6.50 -7.25 6.53
N VAL A 121 -7.22 -8.36 6.31
CA VAL A 121 -7.69 -9.24 7.39
C VAL A 121 -6.53 -9.86 8.15
N TYR A 122 -5.51 -10.33 7.45
CA TYR A 122 -4.33 -10.93 8.07
C TYR A 122 -3.51 -9.90 8.85
N ALA A 123 -3.29 -8.72 8.27
CA ALA A 123 -2.58 -7.62 8.95
C ALA A 123 -3.29 -7.20 10.24
N LEU A 124 -4.62 -7.06 10.21
CA LEU A 124 -5.44 -6.74 11.38
C LEU A 124 -5.36 -7.84 12.45
N ASP A 125 -5.45 -9.12 12.06
CA ASP A 125 -5.35 -10.25 12.99
C ASP A 125 -3.97 -10.32 13.66
N LEU A 126 -2.91 -10.16 12.88
CA LEU A 126 -1.54 -10.11 13.40
C LEU A 126 -1.32 -8.93 14.34
N TYR A 127 -1.80 -7.74 13.96
CA TYR A 127 -1.76 -6.54 14.79
C TYR A 127 -2.44 -6.78 16.15
N ARG A 128 -3.67 -7.35 16.16
CA ARG A 128 -4.40 -7.66 17.40
C ARG A 128 -3.64 -8.63 18.29
N LYS A 129 -3.01 -9.64 17.72
CA LYS A 129 -2.21 -10.64 18.45
C LYS A 129 -0.94 -10.03 19.05
N ILE A 130 -0.22 -9.22 18.29
CA ILE A 130 1.01 -8.56 18.75
C ILE A 130 0.73 -7.54 19.85
N THR A 131 -0.39 -6.79 19.74
CA THR A 131 -0.78 -5.77 20.71
C THR A 131 -1.55 -6.31 21.92
N GLY A 132 -1.83 -7.62 21.96
CA GLY A 132 -2.58 -8.24 23.04
C GLY A 132 -4.08 -7.96 23.05
N MET A 133 -4.63 -7.40 21.94
CA MET A 133 -6.07 -7.15 21.81
C MET A 133 -6.88 -8.42 21.52
N SER A 134 -6.23 -9.50 21.14
CA SER A 134 -6.84 -10.80 20.89
C SER A 134 -5.90 -11.90 21.36
N ILE A 135 -6.42 -12.79 22.21
CA ILE A 135 -5.70 -13.99 22.66
C ILE A 135 -6.35 -15.19 21.97
N PRO A 136 -5.61 -15.99 21.19
CA PRO A 136 -6.17 -17.17 20.53
C PRO A 136 -6.72 -18.17 21.56
N GLY A 137 -7.99 -18.56 21.40
CA GLY A 137 -8.61 -19.62 22.24
C GLY A 137 -9.31 -19.13 23.51
N ILE A 138 -9.47 -17.81 23.68
CA ILE A 138 -10.36 -17.23 24.73
C ILE A 138 -11.52 -16.52 24.09
#